data_2371f64762941578a6407c5178956e7b
#
_entry.id   2371f64762941578a6407c5178956e7b
#
_cell.length_a   1.000
_cell.length_b   1.000
_cell.length_c   1.000
_cell.angle_alpha   90.00
_cell.angle_beta   90.00
_cell.angle_gamma   90.00
#
_symmetry.space_group_name_H-M   'P 1'
#
loop_
_entity.id
_entity.type
_entity.pdbx_description
1 polymer ?
#
loop_
_entity_poly.entity_id
_entity_poly.type
_entity_poly.pdbx_seq_one_letter_code
_entity_poly.pdbx_strand_id
1 'polypeptide(L)'
;MKVLLTGSQGTVGGAFRRVAAVRGIDVHPWNRAEVPPEEPSAVHALMKRVQPDAVLHLAMGAPTWAAQMAALSAEERIPFVFTSTVSVFAAPGPHGISSERTATDEYGRYKADCEDAVFKASTEAVVVRLGYQIDPHGPGNNLAQHLREQAASGVIKASAGWIPATSILTDTVDVLLNLLANPRPGLHHLDANSSDAWTYPEIVTAIGQMLGERWSIETTDDRVHDQRLLNSLPVPALSATLPLRR
;
A
#
# COMPACT_ATOMS: atom_id res chain seq x y z
N MET A 1 -18.96 10.96 4.28
CA MET A 1 -18.59 9.67 3.66
C MET A 1 -18.27 8.69 4.77
N LYS A 2 -18.95 7.55 4.77
CA LYS A 2 -18.72 6.42 5.68
C LYS A 2 -17.92 5.34 4.95
N VAL A 3 -16.75 4.98 5.45
CA VAL A 3 -15.85 4.00 4.83
C VAL A 3 -15.83 2.71 5.66
N LEU A 4 -16.18 1.58 5.06
CA LEU A 4 -15.90 0.28 5.65
C LEU A 4 -14.42 -0.06 5.40
N LEU A 5 -13.66 -0.19 6.47
CA LEU A 5 -12.21 -0.38 6.42
C LEU A 5 -11.80 -1.75 6.95
N THR A 6 -11.25 -2.60 6.10
CA THR A 6 -10.56 -3.82 6.56
C THR A 6 -9.07 -3.55 6.79
N GLY A 7 -8.43 -4.28 7.69
CA GLY A 7 -7.01 -4.06 7.99
C GLY A 7 -6.70 -2.77 8.75
N SER A 8 -7.66 -2.27 9.53
CA SER A 8 -7.59 -1.00 10.27
C SER A 8 -6.46 -0.91 11.30
N GLN A 9 -5.86 -2.04 11.70
CA GLN A 9 -4.74 -2.13 12.65
C GLN A 9 -3.36 -2.18 11.96
N GLY A 10 -3.34 -2.39 10.62
CA GLY A 10 -2.11 -2.39 9.84
C GLY A 10 -1.55 -0.97 9.62
N THR A 11 -0.35 -0.88 9.05
CA THR A 11 0.35 0.38 8.80
C THR A 11 -0.49 1.37 7.98
N VAL A 12 -0.97 0.96 6.81
CA VAL A 12 -1.80 1.82 5.95
C VAL A 12 -3.16 2.10 6.60
N GLY A 13 -3.81 1.09 7.21
CA GLY A 13 -5.10 1.25 7.87
C GLY A 13 -5.05 2.17 9.09
N GLY A 14 -3.99 2.09 9.88
CA GLY A 14 -3.76 2.99 11.02
C GLY A 14 -3.58 4.44 10.57
N ALA A 15 -2.77 4.66 9.54
CA ALA A 15 -2.58 5.99 8.94
C ALA A 15 -3.88 6.51 8.33
N PHE A 16 -4.62 5.68 7.60
CA PHE A 16 -5.92 6.04 7.04
C PHE A 16 -6.87 6.53 8.12
N ARG A 17 -6.97 5.82 9.24
CA ARG A 17 -7.84 6.22 10.37
C ARG A 17 -7.43 7.57 10.95
N ARG A 18 -6.11 7.82 11.13
CA ARG A 18 -5.62 9.11 11.63
C ARG A 18 -6.01 10.27 10.71
N VAL A 19 -5.78 10.13 9.41
CA VAL A 19 -6.11 11.16 8.41
C VAL A 19 -7.62 11.34 8.29
N ALA A 20 -8.38 10.25 8.26
CA ALA A 20 -9.84 10.26 8.19
C ALA A 20 -10.47 11.01 9.37
N ALA A 21 -9.96 10.79 10.59
CA ALA A 21 -10.43 11.48 11.79
C ALA A 21 -10.26 13.01 11.69
N VAL A 22 -9.11 13.47 11.18
CA VAL A 22 -8.84 14.91 10.97
C VAL A 22 -9.77 15.52 9.91
N ARG A 23 -10.15 14.71 8.90
CA ARG A 23 -11.01 15.15 7.78
C ARG A 23 -12.51 14.93 8.01
N GLY A 24 -12.91 14.47 9.18
CA GLY A 24 -14.33 14.21 9.50
C GLY A 24 -14.94 13.08 8.67
N ILE A 25 -14.13 12.11 8.23
CA ILE A 25 -14.57 10.93 7.50
C ILE A 25 -14.95 9.85 8.54
N ASP A 26 -16.16 9.32 8.43
CA ASP A 26 -16.65 8.25 9.28
C ASP A 26 -16.02 6.92 8.85
N VAL A 27 -15.25 6.28 9.72
CA VAL A 27 -14.59 5.00 9.44
C VAL A 27 -15.20 3.90 10.29
N HIS A 28 -15.80 2.91 9.64
CA HIS A 28 -16.25 1.68 10.27
C HIS A 28 -15.18 0.59 10.12
N PRO A 29 -14.40 0.29 11.16
CA PRO A 29 -13.37 -0.73 11.08
C PRO A 29 -13.98 -2.13 11.09
N TRP A 30 -13.52 -3.01 10.20
CA TRP A 30 -13.90 -4.41 10.21
C TRP A 30 -13.36 -5.13 11.44
N ASN A 31 -14.22 -5.83 12.17
CA ASN A 31 -13.84 -6.67 13.29
C ASN A 31 -14.01 -8.16 12.93
N ARG A 32 -12.90 -8.90 12.74
CA ARG A 32 -12.91 -10.32 12.38
C ARG A 32 -13.49 -11.23 13.45
N ALA A 33 -13.40 -10.82 14.72
CA ALA A 33 -13.97 -11.62 15.82
C ALA A 33 -15.51 -11.59 15.82
N GLU A 34 -16.10 -10.51 15.31
CA GLU A 34 -17.54 -10.36 15.19
C GLU A 34 -18.07 -10.86 13.84
N VAL A 35 -17.29 -10.66 12.78
CA VAL A 35 -17.66 -11.01 11.41
C VAL A 35 -16.50 -11.75 10.76
N PRO A 36 -16.47 -13.09 10.87
CA PRO A 36 -15.46 -13.91 10.22
C PRO A 36 -15.56 -13.74 8.69
N PRO A 37 -14.43 -13.45 8.00
CA PRO A 37 -14.42 -13.27 6.55
C PRO A 37 -14.73 -14.57 5.77
N GLU A 38 -14.67 -15.72 6.43
CA GLU A 38 -14.99 -17.05 5.90
C GLU A 38 -16.50 -17.33 5.87
N GLU A 39 -17.32 -16.47 6.48
CA GLU A 39 -18.77 -16.59 6.55
C GLU A 39 -19.46 -15.59 5.60
N PRO A 40 -19.76 -15.94 4.33
CA PRO A 40 -20.32 -15.03 3.35
C PRO A 40 -21.61 -14.33 3.78
N SER A 41 -22.46 -15.03 4.51
CA SER A 41 -23.72 -14.47 5.04
C SER A 41 -23.48 -13.38 6.09
N ALA A 42 -22.47 -13.55 6.96
CA ALA A 42 -22.10 -12.56 7.97
C ALA A 42 -21.48 -11.30 7.31
N VAL A 43 -20.67 -11.51 6.26
CA VAL A 43 -20.10 -10.42 5.45
C VAL A 43 -21.21 -9.60 4.80
N HIS A 44 -22.19 -10.26 4.15
CA HIS A 44 -23.34 -9.61 3.53
C HIS A 44 -24.21 -8.87 4.57
N ALA A 45 -24.46 -9.50 5.73
CA ALA A 45 -25.24 -8.88 6.81
C ALA A 45 -24.52 -7.61 7.35
N LEU A 46 -23.18 -7.62 7.43
CA LEU A 46 -22.41 -6.43 7.82
C LEU A 46 -22.58 -5.30 6.82
N MET A 47 -22.44 -5.57 5.51
CA MET A 47 -22.61 -4.57 4.46
C MET A 47 -24.00 -3.91 4.55
N LYS A 48 -25.05 -4.71 4.70
CA LYS A 48 -26.44 -4.25 4.88
C LYS A 48 -26.65 -3.40 6.15
N ARG A 49 -25.98 -3.78 7.25
CA ARG A 49 -26.09 -3.07 8.53
C ARG A 49 -25.34 -1.75 8.52
N VAL A 50 -24.12 -1.76 7.99
CA VAL A 50 -23.24 -0.58 7.99
C VAL A 50 -23.66 0.43 6.94
N GLN A 51 -24.13 -0.03 5.79
CA GLN A 51 -24.44 0.81 4.62
C GLN A 51 -23.32 1.82 4.34
N PRO A 52 -22.10 1.34 4.02
CA PRO A 52 -20.99 2.24 3.75
C PRO A 52 -21.16 2.98 2.43
N ASP A 53 -20.62 4.17 2.33
CA ASP A 53 -20.51 4.92 1.06
C ASP A 53 -19.35 4.40 0.18
N ALA A 54 -18.37 3.72 0.77
CA ALA A 54 -17.21 3.14 0.08
C ALA A 54 -16.53 2.05 0.93
N VAL A 55 -15.78 1.17 0.28
CA VAL A 55 -15.00 0.10 0.91
C VAL A 55 -13.51 0.25 0.60
N LEU A 56 -12.68 0.27 1.66
CA LEU A 56 -11.22 0.18 1.55
C LEU A 56 -10.74 -1.16 2.13
N HIS A 57 -10.27 -2.04 1.24
CA HIS A 57 -9.84 -3.38 1.61
C HIS A 57 -8.32 -3.48 1.67
N LEU A 58 -7.77 -3.42 2.90
CA LEU A 58 -6.32 -3.49 3.19
C LEU A 58 -5.92 -4.79 3.87
N ALA A 59 -6.88 -5.57 4.38
CA ALA A 59 -6.60 -6.77 5.16
C ALA A 59 -6.09 -7.91 4.29
N MET A 60 -5.30 -8.78 4.91
CA MET A 60 -5.02 -10.12 4.38
C MET A 60 -6.15 -11.08 4.75
N GLY A 61 -6.44 -12.03 3.88
CA GLY A 61 -7.48 -13.06 4.04
C GLY A 61 -7.61 -13.87 2.76
N ALA A 62 -8.50 -14.85 2.68
CA ALA A 62 -8.67 -15.63 1.47
C ALA A 62 -8.99 -14.71 0.25
N PRO A 63 -8.46 -14.99 -0.96
CA PRO A 63 -8.80 -14.23 -2.17
C PRO A 63 -10.30 -14.14 -2.43
N THR A 64 -11.06 -15.17 -2.02
CA THR A 64 -12.52 -15.20 -2.10
C THR A 64 -13.21 -14.12 -1.25
N TRP A 65 -12.61 -13.71 -0.12
CA TRP A 65 -13.13 -12.61 0.68
C TRP A 65 -12.96 -11.26 -0.03
N ALA A 66 -11.79 -11.00 -0.62
CA ALA A 66 -11.59 -9.78 -1.42
C ALA A 66 -12.56 -9.72 -2.61
N ALA A 67 -12.75 -10.86 -3.30
CA ALA A 67 -13.73 -10.99 -4.38
C ALA A 67 -15.18 -10.73 -3.91
N GLN A 68 -15.58 -11.29 -2.77
CA GLN A 68 -16.90 -11.06 -2.19
C GLN A 68 -17.13 -9.58 -1.86
N MET A 69 -16.13 -8.92 -1.25
CA MET A 69 -16.21 -7.49 -0.93
C MET A 69 -16.35 -6.64 -2.20
N ALA A 70 -15.63 -6.99 -3.27
CA ALA A 70 -15.73 -6.32 -4.56
C ALA A 70 -17.12 -6.52 -5.19
N ALA A 71 -17.65 -7.75 -5.18
CA ALA A 71 -18.99 -8.06 -5.72
C ALA A 71 -20.09 -7.30 -4.97
N LEU A 72 -20.10 -7.35 -3.63
CA LEU A 72 -21.08 -6.66 -2.80
C LEU A 72 -21.01 -5.14 -2.98
N SER A 73 -19.80 -4.58 -3.14
CA SER A 73 -19.66 -3.15 -3.41
C SER A 73 -20.22 -2.77 -4.78
N ALA A 74 -20.04 -3.62 -5.80
CA ALA A 74 -20.63 -3.40 -7.13
C ALA A 74 -22.18 -3.51 -7.11
N GLU A 75 -22.73 -4.48 -6.37
CA GLU A 75 -24.19 -4.63 -6.16
C GLU A 75 -24.80 -3.37 -5.51
N GLU A 76 -24.13 -2.82 -4.49
CA GLU A 76 -24.56 -1.61 -3.79
C GLU A 76 -24.15 -0.32 -4.54
N ARG A 77 -23.43 -0.43 -5.67
CA ARG A 77 -22.94 0.69 -6.50
C ARG A 77 -22.07 1.69 -5.73
N ILE A 78 -21.22 1.17 -4.85
CA ILE A 78 -20.27 1.96 -4.07
C ILE A 78 -18.83 1.64 -4.49
N PRO A 79 -17.90 2.60 -4.36
CA PRO A 79 -16.48 2.40 -4.63
C PRO A 79 -15.88 1.27 -3.79
N PHE A 80 -15.10 0.42 -4.44
CA PHE A 80 -14.26 -0.59 -3.79
C PHE A 80 -12.81 -0.37 -4.19
N VAL A 81 -11.93 -0.15 -3.20
CA VAL A 81 -10.49 -0.01 -3.39
C VAL A 81 -9.77 -1.13 -2.65
N PHE A 82 -8.99 -1.92 -3.39
CA PHE A 82 -8.13 -2.98 -2.88
C PHE A 82 -6.65 -2.60 -3.03
N THR A 83 -5.86 -2.80 -1.98
CA THR A 83 -4.40 -2.60 -2.09
C THR A 83 -3.69 -3.91 -2.37
N SER A 84 -2.93 -3.91 -3.46
CA SER A 84 -1.96 -4.92 -3.84
C SER A 84 -0.54 -4.44 -3.53
N THR A 85 0.46 -5.04 -4.14
CA THR A 85 1.87 -4.83 -3.77
C THR A 85 2.80 -4.88 -4.98
N VAL A 86 3.95 -4.21 -4.89
CA VAL A 86 5.08 -4.37 -5.81
C VAL A 86 5.64 -5.79 -5.80
N SER A 87 5.42 -6.56 -4.73
CA SER A 87 5.92 -7.95 -4.61
C SER A 87 5.27 -8.93 -5.60
N VAL A 88 4.27 -8.51 -6.38
CA VAL A 88 3.80 -9.29 -7.52
C VAL A 88 4.87 -9.43 -8.62
N PHE A 89 5.95 -8.66 -8.52
CA PHE A 89 7.09 -8.67 -9.42
C PHE A 89 8.36 -9.15 -8.71
N ALA A 90 8.88 -10.32 -9.08
CA ALA A 90 10.17 -10.82 -8.61
C ALA A 90 11.31 -10.48 -9.58
N ALA A 91 11.02 -10.35 -10.87
CA ALA A 91 12.00 -9.95 -11.88
C ALA A 91 12.39 -8.47 -11.69
N PRO A 92 13.64 -8.07 -12.02
CA PRO A 92 14.00 -6.66 -12.08
C PRO A 92 13.16 -5.89 -13.11
N GLY A 93 12.73 -4.65 -12.72
CA GLY A 93 11.94 -3.77 -13.57
C GLY A 93 12.78 -2.68 -14.24
N PRO A 94 12.21 -1.49 -14.43
CA PRO A 94 10.94 -1.00 -13.83
C PRO A 94 9.68 -1.61 -14.46
N HIS A 95 8.58 -1.63 -13.71
CA HIS A 95 7.36 -2.35 -14.07
C HIS A 95 6.22 -1.41 -14.49
N GLY A 96 5.70 -1.60 -15.70
CA GLY A 96 4.46 -0.99 -16.17
C GLY A 96 3.21 -1.76 -15.69
N ILE A 97 2.04 -1.17 -15.91
CA ILE A 97 0.74 -1.81 -15.54
C ILE A 97 0.57 -3.18 -16.23
N SER A 98 1.03 -3.31 -17.48
CA SER A 98 0.94 -4.53 -18.28
C SER A 98 2.13 -5.49 -18.08
N SER A 99 3.09 -5.17 -17.21
CA SER A 99 4.20 -6.08 -16.93
C SER A 99 3.69 -7.40 -16.36
N GLU A 100 4.29 -8.51 -16.79
CA GLU A 100 3.99 -9.84 -16.28
C GLU A 100 4.28 -9.92 -14.77
N ARG A 101 3.34 -10.49 -14.00
CA ARG A 101 3.54 -10.79 -12.60
C ARG A 101 4.43 -12.02 -12.45
N THR A 102 5.55 -11.86 -11.79
CA THR A 102 6.61 -12.88 -11.67
C THR A 102 6.88 -13.30 -10.24
N ALA A 103 5.91 -13.07 -9.32
CA ALA A 103 6.06 -13.35 -7.89
C ALA A 103 6.55 -14.78 -7.61
N THR A 104 7.60 -14.89 -6.82
CA THR A 104 8.16 -16.18 -6.37
C THR A 104 7.92 -16.47 -4.91
N ASP A 105 7.70 -15.42 -4.10
CA ASP A 105 7.34 -15.56 -2.70
C ASP A 105 5.81 -15.77 -2.50
N GLU A 106 5.45 -16.28 -1.33
CA GLU A 106 4.06 -16.58 -0.98
C GLU A 106 3.18 -15.33 -0.97
N TYR A 107 3.71 -14.23 -0.42
CA TYR A 107 2.95 -12.99 -0.30
C TYR A 107 2.63 -12.36 -1.66
N GLY A 108 3.62 -12.30 -2.55
CA GLY A 108 3.43 -11.78 -3.91
C GLY A 108 2.44 -12.61 -4.71
N ARG A 109 2.54 -13.95 -4.66
CA ARG A 109 1.57 -14.86 -5.31
C ARG A 109 0.17 -14.67 -4.74
N TYR A 110 0.03 -14.68 -3.42
CA TYR A 110 -1.24 -14.42 -2.75
C TYR A 110 -1.89 -13.11 -3.21
N LYS A 111 -1.11 -12.02 -3.30
CA LYS A 111 -1.65 -10.74 -3.76
C LYS A 111 -2.04 -10.76 -5.24
N ALA A 112 -1.29 -11.46 -6.08
CA ALA A 112 -1.65 -11.68 -7.48
C ALA A 112 -2.97 -12.45 -7.61
N ASP A 113 -3.17 -13.50 -6.80
CA ASP A 113 -4.42 -14.26 -6.76
C ASP A 113 -5.61 -13.40 -6.29
N CYS A 114 -5.37 -12.48 -5.34
CA CYS A 114 -6.39 -11.52 -4.91
C CYS A 114 -6.76 -10.53 -6.03
N GLU A 115 -5.77 -10.02 -6.80
CA GLU A 115 -6.05 -9.15 -7.96
C GLU A 115 -6.98 -9.86 -8.96
N ASP A 116 -6.66 -11.12 -9.32
CA ASP A 116 -7.46 -11.92 -10.26
C ASP A 116 -8.87 -12.18 -9.73
N ALA A 117 -8.98 -12.53 -8.45
CA ALA A 117 -10.27 -12.79 -7.80
C ALA A 117 -11.15 -11.53 -7.75
N VAL A 118 -10.57 -10.37 -7.44
CA VAL A 118 -11.26 -9.08 -7.41
C VAL A 118 -11.76 -8.68 -8.79
N PHE A 119 -10.91 -8.73 -9.83
CA PHE A 119 -11.33 -8.35 -11.18
C PHE A 119 -12.31 -9.33 -11.80
N LYS A 120 -12.25 -10.61 -11.43
CA LYS A 120 -13.27 -11.59 -11.82
C LYS A 120 -14.63 -11.29 -11.18
N ALA A 121 -14.64 -10.74 -9.96
CA ALA A 121 -15.87 -10.43 -9.24
C ALA A 121 -16.48 -9.07 -9.61
N SER A 122 -15.66 -8.07 -9.98
CA SER A 122 -16.13 -6.73 -10.33
C SER A 122 -15.18 -6.02 -11.28
N THR A 123 -15.69 -5.56 -12.42
CA THR A 123 -14.98 -4.68 -13.36
C THR A 123 -14.88 -3.24 -12.86
N GLU A 124 -15.69 -2.87 -11.87
CA GLU A 124 -15.72 -1.54 -11.25
C GLU A 124 -14.71 -1.40 -10.10
N ALA A 125 -14.04 -2.49 -9.74
CA ALA A 125 -13.05 -2.48 -8.67
C ALA A 125 -11.83 -1.65 -9.03
N VAL A 126 -11.28 -0.94 -8.04
CA VAL A 126 -10.00 -0.24 -8.12
C VAL A 126 -8.96 -1.07 -7.37
N VAL A 127 -7.90 -1.46 -8.04
CA VAL A 127 -6.76 -2.18 -7.44
C VAL A 127 -5.53 -1.30 -7.51
N VAL A 128 -4.85 -1.09 -6.38
CA VAL A 128 -3.66 -0.24 -6.30
C VAL A 128 -2.48 -1.04 -5.79
N ARG A 129 -1.46 -1.22 -6.63
CA ARG A 129 -0.18 -1.79 -6.20
C ARG A 129 0.64 -0.73 -5.50
N LEU A 130 1.03 -1.02 -4.27
CA LEU A 130 1.84 -0.17 -3.40
C LEU A 130 3.26 -0.72 -3.30
N GLY A 131 4.23 0.19 -3.16
CA GLY A 131 5.59 -0.13 -2.72
C GLY A 131 5.76 -0.02 -1.20
N TYR A 132 7.01 0.16 -0.76
CA TYR A 132 7.38 0.40 0.63
C TYR A 132 6.79 1.73 1.10
N GLN A 133 6.33 1.76 2.36
CA GLN A 133 5.71 2.94 2.95
C GLN A 133 6.65 3.58 3.97
N ILE A 134 6.81 4.89 3.89
CA ILE A 134 7.56 5.69 4.85
C ILE A 134 6.56 6.41 5.75
N ASP A 135 6.55 6.10 7.04
CA ASP A 135 5.84 6.86 8.08
C ASP A 135 6.85 7.29 9.15
N PRO A 136 7.35 8.54 9.10
CA PRO A 136 8.41 9.00 10.00
C PRO A 136 8.05 8.95 11.47
N HIS A 137 6.77 9.08 11.78
CA HIS A 137 6.26 9.26 13.14
C HIS A 137 5.22 8.22 13.54
N GLY A 138 4.84 7.34 12.61
CA GLY A 138 3.81 6.33 12.87
C GLY A 138 4.39 4.99 13.31
N PRO A 139 3.64 4.24 14.11
CA PRO A 139 3.97 2.88 14.47
C PRO A 139 3.72 1.92 13.30
N GLY A 140 4.22 0.70 13.44
CA GLY A 140 3.92 -0.40 12.53
C GLY A 140 5.04 -0.70 11.53
N ASN A 141 4.76 -1.63 10.62
CA ASN A 141 5.71 -2.12 9.63
C ASN A 141 5.90 -1.09 8.50
N ASN A 142 6.68 -0.05 8.75
CA ASN A 142 7.05 0.95 7.76
C ASN A 142 8.58 1.10 7.67
N LEU A 143 9.05 1.68 6.56
CA LEU A 143 10.47 1.74 6.26
C LEU A 143 11.27 2.56 7.29
N ALA A 144 10.72 3.66 7.79
CA ALA A 144 11.41 4.50 8.77
C ALA A 144 11.63 3.76 10.10
N GLN A 145 10.62 3.01 10.58
CA GLN A 145 10.73 2.19 11.78
C GLN A 145 11.76 1.07 11.61
N HIS A 146 11.70 0.38 10.47
CA HIS A 146 12.66 -0.69 10.16
C HIS A 146 14.10 -0.20 10.10
N LEU A 147 14.33 0.99 9.53
CA LEU A 147 15.67 1.60 9.49
C LEU A 147 16.17 1.99 10.89
N ARG A 148 15.32 2.50 11.78
CA ARG A 148 15.68 2.76 13.18
C ARG A 148 16.10 1.49 13.91
N GLU A 149 15.39 0.38 13.68
CA GLU A 149 15.73 -0.91 14.28
C GLU A 149 17.09 -1.42 13.78
N GLN A 150 17.37 -1.28 12.48
CA GLN A 150 18.66 -1.62 11.92
C GLN A 150 19.76 -0.71 12.48
N ALA A 151 19.55 0.61 12.52
CA ALA A 151 20.50 1.57 13.06
C ALA A 151 20.85 1.30 14.53
N ALA A 152 19.88 0.89 15.34
CA ALA A 152 20.09 0.50 16.73
C ALA A 152 20.98 -0.74 16.87
N SER A 153 21.07 -1.60 15.88
CA SER A 153 21.95 -2.77 15.83
C SER A 153 23.36 -2.46 15.28
N GLY A 154 23.60 -1.22 14.79
CA GLY A 154 24.91 -0.75 14.32
C GLY A 154 24.87 -0.06 12.96
N VAL A 155 25.12 -0.81 11.89
CA VAL A 155 25.24 -0.28 10.51
C VAL A 155 24.05 -0.71 9.66
N ILE A 156 23.48 0.23 8.93
CA ILE A 156 22.45 -0.07 7.91
C ILE A 156 23.17 -0.48 6.62
N LYS A 157 22.94 -1.69 6.16
CA LYS A 157 23.41 -2.13 4.84
C LYS A 157 22.42 -1.76 3.77
N ALA A 158 22.88 -1.03 2.75
CA ALA A 158 22.02 -0.50 1.69
C ALA A 158 22.64 -0.74 0.32
N SER A 159 22.02 -1.58 -0.50
CA SER A 159 22.51 -1.89 -1.85
C SER A 159 22.27 -0.75 -2.82
N ALA A 160 23.34 -0.30 -3.50
CA ALA A 160 23.28 0.74 -4.53
C ALA A 160 22.52 0.31 -5.80
N GLY A 161 22.44 -1.00 -6.04
CA GLY A 161 21.70 -1.56 -7.17
C GLY A 161 20.20 -1.73 -6.92
N TRP A 162 19.72 -1.42 -5.71
CA TRP A 162 18.29 -1.54 -5.40
C TRP A 162 17.59 -0.19 -5.49
N ILE A 163 16.56 -0.12 -6.35
CA ILE A 163 15.69 1.05 -6.54
C ILE A 163 14.26 0.64 -6.14
N PRO A 164 13.87 0.78 -4.87
CA PRO A 164 12.57 0.32 -4.40
C PRO A 164 11.43 1.26 -4.83
N ALA A 165 10.28 0.69 -5.19
CA ALA A 165 9.04 1.45 -5.19
C ALA A 165 8.73 1.91 -3.78
N THR A 166 8.57 3.22 -3.57
CA THR A 166 8.48 3.78 -2.21
C THR A 166 7.62 5.04 -2.21
N SER A 167 6.77 5.20 -1.20
CA SER A 167 5.93 6.38 -1.03
C SER A 167 5.84 6.83 0.43
N ILE A 168 5.57 8.11 0.64
CA ILE A 168 5.21 8.64 1.95
C ILE A 168 3.80 8.16 2.28
N LEU A 169 3.61 7.65 3.48
CA LEU A 169 2.37 6.99 3.87
C LEU A 169 1.16 7.95 3.90
N THR A 170 1.35 9.21 4.29
CA THR A 170 0.29 10.21 4.26
C THR A 170 -0.16 10.51 2.83
N ASP A 171 0.77 10.61 1.87
CA ASP A 171 0.46 10.84 0.47
C ASP A 171 -0.27 9.62 -0.14
N THR A 172 0.14 8.41 0.26
CA THR A 172 -0.59 7.18 -0.09
C THR A 172 -2.03 7.23 0.39
N VAL A 173 -2.26 7.65 1.64
CA VAL A 173 -3.62 7.78 2.20
C VAL A 173 -4.43 8.81 1.43
N ASP A 174 -3.83 9.94 1.03
CA ASP A 174 -4.51 10.99 0.26
C ASP A 174 -4.96 10.47 -1.10
N VAL A 175 -4.12 9.69 -1.78
CA VAL A 175 -4.50 9.04 -3.05
C VAL A 175 -5.62 8.03 -2.84
N LEU A 176 -5.56 7.20 -1.79
CA LEU A 176 -6.62 6.23 -1.49
C LEU A 176 -7.96 6.92 -1.17
N LEU A 177 -7.95 8.02 -0.40
CA LEU A 177 -9.13 8.83 -0.12
C LEU A 177 -9.73 9.44 -1.40
N ASN A 178 -8.86 9.93 -2.30
CA ASN A 178 -9.32 10.44 -3.59
C ASN A 178 -9.95 9.34 -4.45
N LEU A 179 -9.40 8.12 -4.46
CA LEU A 179 -9.98 6.99 -5.21
C LEU A 179 -11.31 6.51 -4.62
N LEU A 180 -11.52 6.63 -3.31
CA LEU A 180 -12.82 6.34 -2.68
C LEU A 180 -13.87 7.40 -3.03
N ALA A 181 -13.47 8.66 -3.19
CA ALA A 181 -14.38 9.74 -3.57
C ALA A 181 -14.61 9.82 -5.09
N ASN A 182 -13.58 9.53 -5.89
CA ASN A 182 -13.54 9.62 -7.34
C ASN A 182 -12.96 8.32 -7.92
N PRO A 183 -13.72 7.22 -7.95
CA PRO A 183 -13.21 5.92 -8.35
C PRO A 183 -12.72 5.93 -9.80
N ARG A 184 -11.63 5.22 -10.03
CA ARG A 184 -11.07 4.94 -11.35
C ARG A 184 -10.93 3.44 -11.49
N PRO A 185 -11.92 2.72 -12.03
CA PRO A 185 -11.87 1.27 -12.17
C PRO A 185 -10.61 0.79 -12.88
N GLY A 186 -10.09 -0.35 -12.43
CA GLY A 186 -8.92 -0.98 -13.02
C GLY A 186 -7.71 -1.05 -12.10
N LEU A 187 -6.58 -1.45 -12.68
CA LEU A 187 -5.30 -1.63 -11.99
C LEU A 187 -4.47 -0.35 -12.06
N HIS A 188 -3.95 0.05 -10.92
CA HIS A 188 -3.11 1.24 -10.78
C HIS A 188 -1.82 0.93 -10.01
N HIS A 189 -0.81 1.72 -10.28
CA HIS A 189 0.42 1.78 -9.50
C HIS A 189 0.45 3.05 -8.64
N LEU A 190 1.10 2.98 -7.48
CA LEU A 190 1.38 4.13 -6.63
C LEU A 190 2.82 4.02 -6.12
N ASP A 191 3.67 4.91 -6.62
CA ASP A 191 5.10 4.94 -6.35
C ASP A 191 5.65 6.36 -6.49
N ALA A 192 5.99 7.00 -5.39
CA ALA A 192 6.58 8.33 -5.34
C ALA A 192 8.04 8.34 -5.82
N ASN A 193 8.71 7.16 -5.84
CA ASN A 193 10.07 7.00 -6.37
C ASN A 193 10.10 6.73 -7.88
N SER A 194 8.94 6.63 -8.53
CA SER A 194 8.84 6.27 -9.93
C SER A 194 9.67 7.17 -10.86
N SER A 195 9.61 8.49 -10.64
CA SER A 195 10.34 9.50 -11.42
C SER A 195 11.73 9.81 -10.88
N ASP A 196 11.91 9.83 -9.56
CA ASP A 196 13.18 10.19 -8.93
C ASP A 196 14.23 9.09 -9.09
N ALA A 197 13.78 7.85 -9.14
CA ALA A 197 14.64 6.66 -9.25
C ALA A 197 15.77 6.63 -8.20
N TRP A 198 15.47 7.07 -6.96
CA TRP A 198 16.43 7.02 -5.88
C TRP A 198 16.75 5.59 -5.52
N THR A 199 18.03 5.33 -5.36
CA THR A 199 18.55 4.07 -4.84
C THR A 199 18.23 3.93 -3.35
N TYR A 200 18.27 2.72 -2.85
CA TYR A 200 18.01 2.47 -1.43
C TYR A 200 18.92 3.26 -0.48
N PRO A 201 20.25 3.38 -0.72
CA PRO A 201 21.12 4.26 0.10
C PRO A 201 20.68 5.73 0.12
N GLU A 202 20.20 6.27 -1.03
CA GLU A 202 19.72 7.64 -1.10
C GLU A 202 18.42 7.82 -0.28
N ILE A 203 17.51 6.86 -0.35
CA ILE A 203 16.27 6.85 0.46
C ILE A 203 16.61 6.76 1.95
N VAL A 204 17.50 5.86 2.35
CA VAL A 204 17.97 5.71 3.74
C VAL A 204 18.56 7.02 4.25
N THR A 205 19.43 7.64 3.46
CA THR A 205 20.05 8.92 3.80
C THR A 205 19.00 10.02 3.97
N ALA A 206 18.05 10.13 3.03
CA ALA A 206 17.02 11.15 3.07
C ALA A 206 16.08 10.98 4.28
N ILE A 207 15.72 9.75 4.62
CA ILE A 207 14.91 9.46 5.83
C ILE A 207 15.70 9.85 7.09
N GLY A 208 16.97 9.49 7.21
CA GLY A 208 17.81 9.90 8.34
C GLY A 208 17.91 11.42 8.49
N GLN A 209 18.11 12.14 7.38
CA GLN A 209 18.15 13.61 7.38
C GLN A 209 16.80 14.23 7.81
N MET A 210 15.68 13.69 7.33
CA MET A 210 14.35 14.15 7.72
C MET A 210 14.09 13.94 9.21
N LEU A 211 14.56 12.84 9.79
CA LEU A 211 14.40 12.51 11.19
C LEU A 211 15.39 13.23 12.11
N GLY A 212 16.40 13.93 11.55
CA GLY A 212 17.50 14.51 12.30
C GLY A 212 18.45 13.45 12.89
N GLU A 213 18.41 12.22 12.38
CA GLU A 213 19.21 11.10 12.84
C GLU A 213 20.46 10.92 11.96
N ARG A 214 21.57 10.54 12.58
CA ARG A 214 22.83 10.24 11.88
C ARG A 214 23.08 8.74 11.93
N TRP A 215 22.71 8.07 10.84
CA TRP A 215 22.93 6.63 10.71
C TRP A 215 24.28 6.31 10.07
N SER A 216 24.90 5.23 10.51
CA SER A 216 26.04 4.63 9.80
C SER A 216 25.49 3.76 8.67
N ILE A 217 25.79 4.12 7.43
CA ILE A 217 25.30 3.43 6.23
C ILE A 217 26.49 2.81 5.51
N GLU A 218 26.44 1.49 5.32
CA GLU A 218 27.37 0.73 4.47
C GLU A 218 26.67 0.48 3.13
N THR A 219 27.20 1.09 2.07
CA THR A 219 26.71 0.83 0.72
C THR A 219 27.24 -0.51 0.23
N THR A 220 26.33 -1.37 -0.23
CA THR A 220 26.63 -2.69 -0.80
C THR A 220 26.21 -2.77 -2.26
N ASP A 221 26.52 -3.89 -2.93
CA ASP A 221 26.09 -4.21 -4.30
C ASP A 221 25.45 -5.60 -4.41
N ASP A 222 25.07 -6.16 -3.28
CA ASP A 222 24.52 -7.52 -3.13
C ASP A 222 23.10 -7.71 -3.69
N ARG A 223 22.41 -6.61 -4.01
CA ARG A 223 21.07 -6.64 -4.59
C ARG A 223 20.96 -5.67 -5.76
N VAL A 224 20.79 -6.20 -6.97
CA VAL A 224 20.49 -5.41 -8.17
C VAL A 224 19.02 -5.65 -8.53
N HIS A 225 18.17 -4.66 -8.25
CA HIS A 225 16.73 -4.82 -8.44
C HIS A 225 16.01 -3.47 -8.55
N ASP A 226 15.61 -3.10 -9.77
CA ASP A 226 14.72 -1.96 -9.98
C ASP A 226 13.28 -2.43 -9.74
N GLN A 227 12.65 -1.93 -8.68
CA GLN A 227 11.27 -2.27 -8.32
C GLN A 227 10.28 -1.14 -8.61
N ARG A 228 10.70 -0.08 -9.30
CA ARG A 228 9.81 1.05 -9.55
C ARG A 228 8.55 0.62 -10.30
N LEU A 229 7.45 1.25 -9.90
CA LEU A 229 6.14 1.09 -10.52
C LEU A 229 5.88 2.29 -11.44
N LEU A 230 5.98 2.08 -12.76
CA LEU A 230 5.78 3.11 -13.76
C LEU A 230 4.29 3.45 -13.95
N ASN A 231 4.02 4.62 -14.55
CA ASN A 231 2.66 5.13 -14.76
C ASN A 231 1.84 5.19 -13.47
N SER A 232 2.49 5.58 -12.39
CA SER A 232 1.86 5.74 -11.09
C SER A 232 0.74 6.78 -11.10
N LEU A 233 -0.23 6.58 -10.22
CA LEU A 233 -1.20 7.63 -9.89
C LEU A 233 -0.45 8.90 -9.47
N PRO A 234 -1.02 10.08 -9.70
CA PRO A 234 -0.42 11.33 -9.25
C PRO A 234 -0.17 11.31 -7.73
N VAL A 235 1.08 11.40 -7.36
CA VAL A 235 1.58 11.46 -5.98
C VAL A 235 2.82 12.36 -5.98
N PRO A 236 3.08 13.16 -4.93
CA PRO A 236 4.32 13.93 -4.82
C PRO A 236 5.53 13.00 -4.95
N ALA A 237 6.54 13.42 -5.73
CA ALA A 237 7.80 12.70 -5.82
C ALA A 237 8.52 12.67 -4.47
N LEU A 238 9.37 11.68 -4.19
CA LEU A 238 10.12 11.59 -2.93
C LEU A 238 10.95 12.87 -2.69
N SER A 239 11.56 13.41 -3.73
CA SER A 239 12.33 14.65 -3.70
C SER A 239 11.53 15.89 -3.29
N ALA A 240 10.21 15.87 -3.43
CA ALA A 240 9.35 16.97 -2.97
C ALA A 240 9.11 16.95 -1.45
N THR A 241 9.29 15.78 -0.81
CA THR A 241 8.97 15.59 0.63
C THR A 241 10.22 15.29 1.45
N LEU A 242 11.14 14.50 0.92
CA LEU A 242 12.34 14.08 1.64
C LEU A 242 13.53 14.96 1.30
N PRO A 243 14.30 15.45 2.30
CA PRO A 243 15.52 16.18 2.04
C PRO A 243 16.63 15.21 1.63
N LEU A 244 17.15 15.30 0.42
CA LEU A 244 18.39 14.64 0.04
C LEU A 244 19.48 15.69 -0.19
N ARG A 245 20.25 16.00 0.86
CA ARG A 245 21.43 16.86 0.73
C ARG A 245 22.58 15.99 0.26
N ARG A 246 23.06 16.24 -0.95
CA ARG A 246 24.25 15.60 -1.52
C ARG A 246 25.52 16.27 -1.00
#